data_cd2890102136e1aa2f5b333cbc3a84f9
#
_entry.id   cd2890102136e1aa2f5b333cbc3a84f9
#
_cell.length_a   1.000
_cell.length_b   1.000
_cell.length_c   1.000
_cell.angle_alpha   90.00
_cell.angle_beta   90.00
_cell.angle_gamma   90.00
#
_symmetry.space_group_name_H-M   'P 1'
#
loop_
_entity.id
_entity.type
_entity.pdbx_description
1 polymer ?
#
loop_
_entity_poly.entity_id
_entity_poly.type
_entity_poly.pdbx_seq_one_letter_code
_entity_poly.pdbx_strand_id
1 'polypeptide(L)'
;MSATLASNPAADRHRVIIAAALMATYMQAVSISLPNAALLYIQGTLSMADDEVGWIFTSYLTTSVTTMTMARWLAGRYGRKSLYQLSIAVFALGLVLATRAATPMQFIAARIIQGGASGILAPLSLAILLDTLPPARHARINLVAAVTLLVGLLSGPSIGGWLSEYHGWRSMFYVSLPISGFIFLAVAFALPEKRAAQSPRFDFFGLTTFSFGTIGLQMLLDRGERMEWFNSAEIWAEAAASVLGFYLYLVHFLTSKAHFLDKALFKDRNFVLSTIMYFAFGFVLLPTIALTSPMLDEILDYPADTTGYMAIPRSIAMIAALILTGHVPARIDNRLLVACGMALVVYANWRMLGYSPVMDWRPVIVAGVVQGAGLGIMLPALTKAAFSTLDPAFRPEGTALFNLSRLYGSTLGIALVLDFFYDNTQAMHLALAKDLAPFRAAAHVTGSIARPGLAKLNDIITGQAAFVGVVDQFEVMMIVMLTVSPLVLFLRKPHPAQ
;
A
#
# COMPACT_ATOMS: atom_id res chain seq x y z
N MET A 1 2.29 -32.96 44.27
CA MET A 1 2.08 -33.60 42.95
C MET A 1 2.16 -32.49 41.88
N SER A 2 3.36 -32.17 41.45
CA SER A 2 3.61 -31.18 40.37
C SER A 2 3.68 -31.93 39.03
N ALA A 3 2.61 -31.85 38.28
CA ALA A 3 2.61 -32.30 36.89
C ALA A 3 3.46 -31.28 36.09
N THR A 4 4.72 -31.59 35.87
CA THR A 4 5.56 -30.96 34.89
C THR A 4 4.88 -31.08 33.54
N LEU A 5 4.40 -29.94 33.01
CA LEU A 5 3.95 -29.80 31.63
C LEU A 5 5.14 -30.13 30.72
N ALA A 6 5.25 -31.39 30.31
CA ALA A 6 6.20 -31.82 29.31
C ALA A 6 5.87 -31.05 28.04
N SER A 7 6.64 -29.99 27.71
CA SER A 7 6.55 -29.23 26.47
C SER A 7 6.79 -30.22 25.32
N ASN A 8 5.82 -30.38 24.44
CA ASN A 8 6.01 -31.15 23.21
C ASN A 8 6.88 -30.30 22.25
N PRO A 9 8.18 -30.65 22.09
CA PRO A 9 9.13 -29.81 21.35
C PRO A 9 8.71 -29.58 19.88
N ALA A 10 7.92 -30.47 19.31
CA ALA A 10 7.37 -30.29 17.95
C ALA A 10 6.24 -29.26 17.94
N ALA A 11 5.39 -29.23 18.96
CA ALA A 11 4.31 -28.24 19.06
C ALA A 11 4.86 -26.83 19.33
N ASP A 12 5.90 -26.72 20.16
CA ASP A 12 6.55 -25.43 20.44
C ASP A 12 7.29 -24.88 19.22
N ARG A 13 7.93 -25.74 18.44
CA ARG A 13 8.54 -25.38 17.16
C ARG A 13 7.52 -24.81 16.16
N HIS A 14 6.35 -25.43 16.03
CA HIS A 14 5.28 -24.93 15.15
C HIS A 14 4.76 -23.57 15.62
N ARG A 15 4.60 -23.34 16.92
CA ARG A 15 4.20 -22.04 17.49
C ARG A 15 5.21 -20.94 17.16
N VAL A 16 6.50 -21.23 17.30
CA VAL A 16 7.58 -20.28 16.98
C VAL A 16 7.57 -19.92 15.49
N ILE A 17 7.39 -20.89 14.59
CA ILE A 17 7.30 -20.64 13.15
C ILE A 17 6.10 -19.74 12.81
N ILE A 18 4.93 -20.03 13.38
CA ILE A 18 3.71 -19.25 13.17
C ILE A 18 3.90 -17.81 13.67
N ALA A 19 4.45 -17.64 14.88
CA ALA A 19 4.73 -16.33 15.45
C ALA A 19 5.71 -15.54 14.56
N ALA A 20 6.81 -16.16 14.13
CA ALA A 20 7.80 -15.52 13.27
C ALA A 20 7.20 -15.08 11.92
N ALA A 21 6.37 -15.92 11.28
CA ALA A 21 5.74 -15.58 10.00
C ALA A 21 4.68 -14.46 10.15
N LEU A 22 3.90 -14.46 11.23
CA LEU A 22 2.95 -13.38 11.53
C LEU A 22 3.68 -12.07 11.87
N MET A 23 4.75 -12.13 12.68
CA MET A 23 5.56 -10.95 12.99
C MET A 23 6.24 -10.38 11.75
N ALA A 24 6.70 -11.21 10.82
CA ALA A 24 7.25 -10.73 9.55
C ALA A 24 6.18 -10.07 8.68
N THR A 25 4.97 -10.63 8.64
CA THR A 25 3.82 -10.03 7.95
C THR A 25 3.46 -8.67 8.57
N TYR A 26 3.45 -8.57 9.90
CA TYR A 26 3.23 -7.31 10.61
C TYR A 26 4.32 -6.28 10.31
N MET A 27 5.58 -6.66 10.48
CA MET A 27 6.75 -5.80 10.29
C MET A 27 6.80 -5.21 8.89
N GLN A 28 6.58 -6.04 7.87
CA GLN A 28 6.51 -5.60 6.48
C GLN A 28 5.35 -4.61 6.26
N ALA A 29 4.16 -4.91 6.79
CA ALA A 29 2.97 -4.09 6.62
C ALA A 29 3.10 -2.74 7.33
N VAL A 30 3.60 -2.71 8.56
CA VAL A 30 3.84 -1.48 9.29
C VAL A 30 4.88 -0.59 8.59
N SER A 31 5.93 -1.19 8.00
CA SER A 31 6.98 -0.44 7.29
C SER A 31 6.49 0.28 6.02
N ILE A 32 5.35 -0.14 5.44
CA ILE A 32 4.73 0.58 4.32
C ILE A 32 4.18 1.93 4.78
N SER A 33 3.45 1.96 5.89
CA SER A 33 2.68 3.12 6.34
C SER A 33 3.35 3.92 7.46
N LEU A 34 4.42 3.39 8.07
CA LEU A 34 5.13 4.00 9.18
C LEU A 34 5.60 5.44 8.90
N PRO A 35 6.13 5.77 7.69
CA PRO A 35 6.59 7.12 7.41
C PRO A 35 5.46 8.17 7.28
N ASN A 36 4.19 7.76 7.11
CA ASN A 36 3.10 8.70 6.80
C ASN A 36 2.98 9.86 7.81
N ALA A 37 2.92 9.55 9.09
CA ALA A 37 2.78 10.58 10.14
C ALA A 37 4.13 11.22 10.54
N ALA A 38 5.20 10.92 9.82
CA ALA A 38 6.53 11.45 10.05
C ALA A 38 7.08 12.20 8.83
N LEU A 39 6.26 12.40 7.80
CA LEU A 39 6.69 12.95 6.51
C LEU A 39 7.39 14.29 6.66
N LEU A 40 6.80 15.24 7.38
CA LEU A 40 7.37 16.57 7.63
C LEU A 40 8.74 16.50 8.31
N TYR A 41 8.88 15.61 9.31
CA TYR A 41 10.15 15.43 10.01
C TYR A 41 11.24 14.83 9.11
N ILE A 42 10.87 13.89 8.24
CA ILE A 42 11.78 13.28 7.25
C ILE A 42 12.17 14.32 6.22
N GLN A 43 11.20 15.02 5.65
CA GLN A 43 11.37 16.04 4.64
C GLN A 43 12.28 17.16 5.12
N GLY A 44 11.98 17.76 6.29
CA GLY A 44 12.78 18.84 6.84
C GLY A 44 14.21 18.42 7.20
N THR A 45 14.38 17.20 7.78
CA THR A 45 15.72 16.73 8.18
C THR A 45 16.60 16.37 6.99
N LEU A 46 16.03 15.81 5.93
CA LEU A 46 16.76 15.41 4.72
C LEU A 46 16.78 16.50 3.64
N SER A 47 16.11 17.62 3.88
CA SER A 47 15.93 18.72 2.90
C SER A 47 15.36 18.21 1.58
N MET A 48 14.32 17.36 1.66
CA MET A 48 13.62 16.81 0.49
C MET A 48 12.72 17.88 -0.12
N ALA A 49 12.68 17.94 -1.44
CA ALA A 49 11.69 18.74 -2.14
C ALA A 49 10.30 18.09 -2.04
N ASP A 50 9.23 18.90 -2.17
CA ASP A 50 7.85 18.44 -2.01
C ASP A 50 7.51 17.28 -2.97
N ASP A 51 8.01 17.35 -4.19
CA ASP A 51 7.85 16.33 -5.22
C ASP A 51 8.66 15.04 -4.97
N GLU A 52 9.66 15.07 -4.09
CA GLU A 52 10.45 13.90 -3.72
C GLU A 52 9.80 13.06 -2.62
N VAL A 53 8.85 13.64 -1.87
CA VAL A 53 8.20 12.98 -0.72
C VAL A 53 7.45 11.72 -1.14
N GLY A 54 6.79 11.74 -2.30
CA GLY A 54 6.09 10.58 -2.86
C GLY A 54 7.00 9.35 -3.03
N TRP A 55 8.29 9.56 -3.36
CA TRP A 55 9.26 8.48 -3.56
C TRP A 55 9.52 7.65 -2.31
N ILE A 56 9.22 8.17 -1.12
CA ILE A 56 9.30 7.43 0.15
C ILE A 56 8.42 6.17 0.10
N PHE A 57 7.26 6.25 -0.53
CA PHE A 57 6.31 5.14 -0.67
C PHE A 57 6.46 4.40 -1.97
N THR A 58 6.51 5.12 -3.07
CA THR A 58 6.49 4.56 -4.42
C THR A 58 7.72 3.71 -4.71
N SER A 59 8.91 4.12 -4.26
CA SER A 59 10.14 3.32 -4.39
C SER A 59 10.07 1.98 -3.66
N TYR A 60 9.53 1.97 -2.44
CA TYR A 60 9.31 0.74 -1.67
C TYR A 60 8.28 -0.17 -2.35
N LEU A 61 7.14 0.38 -2.74
CA LEU A 61 6.04 -0.39 -3.32
C LEU A 61 6.41 -0.96 -4.70
N THR A 62 7.04 -0.17 -5.57
CA THR A 62 7.47 -0.58 -6.91
C THR A 62 8.46 -1.74 -6.86
N THR A 63 9.47 -1.64 -5.98
CA THR A 63 10.43 -2.73 -5.80
C THR A 63 9.81 -3.96 -5.15
N SER A 64 8.84 -3.78 -4.24
CA SER A 64 8.08 -4.87 -3.65
C SER A 64 7.24 -5.62 -4.68
N VAL A 65 6.54 -4.90 -5.57
CA VAL A 65 5.78 -5.47 -6.71
C VAL A 65 6.69 -6.31 -7.60
N THR A 66 7.83 -5.75 -8.01
CA THR A 66 8.78 -6.42 -8.89
C THR A 66 9.32 -7.72 -8.28
N THR A 67 9.77 -7.68 -7.03
CA THR A 67 10.38 -8.86 -6.39
C THR A 67 9.37 -9.91 -5.96
N MET A 68 8.12 -9.53 -5.71
CA MET A 68 7.04 -10.45 -5.35
C MET A 68 6.80 -11.51 -6.44
N THR A 69 6.95 -11.15 -7.71
CA THR A 69 6.78 -12.07 -8.84
C THR A 69 7.86 -13.16 -8.88
N MET A 70 9.06 -12.86 -8.34
CA MET A 70 10.18 -13.79 -8.28
C MET A 70 10.15 -14.74 -7.08
N ALA A 71 9.34 -14.44 -6.06
CA ALA A 71 9.41 -15.12 -4.76
C ALA A 71 9.28 -16.64 -4.86
N ARG A 72 8.34 -17.14 -5.68
CA ARG A 72 8.11 -18.58 -5.89
C ARG A 72 9.32 -19.28 -6.53
N TRP A 73 9.89 -18.68 -7.57
CA TRP A 73 11.04 -19.23 -8.26
C TRP A 73 12.30 -19.23 -7.39
N LEU A 74 12.57 -18.12 -6.70
CA LEU A 74 13.69 -18.01 -5.77
C LEU A 74 13.57 -19.04 -4.64
N ALA A 75 12.37 -19.24 -4.10
CA ALA A 75 12.10 -20.24 -3.06
C ALA A 75 12.35 -21.67 -3.58
N GLY A 76 12.02 -21.95 -4.84
CA GLY A 76 12.30 -23.23 -5.46
C GLY A 76 13.81 -23.47 -5.67
N ARG A 77 14.57 -22.43 -6.04
CA ARG A 77 15.99 -22.53 -6.34
C ARG A 77 16.88 -22.55 -5.10
N TYR A 78 16.65 -21.65 -4.15
CA TYR A 78 17.52 -21.47 -2.98
C TYR A 78 16.98 -22.14 -1.71
N GLY A 79 15.75 -22.62 -1.74
CA GLY A 79 15.05 -23.12 -0.58
C GLY A 79 14.31 -22.03 0.18
N ARG A 80 13.20 -22.42 0.86
CA ARG A 80 12.33 -21.45 1.54
C ARG A 80 12.97 -20.81 2.76
N LYS A 81 13.70 -21.60 3.57
CA LYS A 81 14.38 -21.13 4.78
C LYS A 81 15.47 -20.13 4.45
N SER A 82 16.40 -20.53 3.57
CA SER A 82 17.53 -19.70 3.18
C SER A 82 17.07 -18.39 2.54
N LEU A 83 16.07 -18.45 1.64
CA LEU A 83 15.52 -17.25 1.01
C LEU A 83 14.82 -16.34 2.03
N TYR A 84 14.07 -16.90 2.96
CA TYR A 84 13.38 -16.12 4.01
C TYR A 84 14.38 -15.40 4.91
N GLN A 85 15.43 -16.09 5.36
CA GLN A 85 16.51 -15.50 6.15
C GLN A 85 17.25 -14.40 5.41
N LEU A 86 17.58 -14.63 4.14
CA LEU A 86 18.22 -13.61 3.30
C LEU A 86 17.33 -12.38 3.17
N SER A 87 16.03 -12.56 2.92
CA SER A 87 15.08 -11.45 2.80
C SER A 87 14.96 -10.67 4.09
N ILE A 88 14.93 -11.32 5.27
CA ILE A 88 14.91 -10.62 6.56
C ILE A 88 16.22 -9.86 6.79
N ALA A 89 17.36 -10.45 6.46
CA ALA A 89 18.66 -9.78 6.59
C ALA A 89 18.78 -8.55 5.67
N VAL A 90 18.32 -8.66 4.42
CA VAL A 90 18.29 -7.54 3.47
C VAL A 90 17.30 -6.45 3.93
N PHE A 91 16.15 -6.85 4.47
CA PHE A 91 15.18 -5.92 5.04
C PHE A 91 15.79 -5.15 6.23
N ALA A 92 16.45 -5.87 7.16
CA ALA A 92 17.13 -5.27 8.30
C ALA A 92 18.28 -4.33 7.87
N LEU A 93 19.03 -4.71 6.83
CA LEU A 93 20.03 -3.81 6.22
C LEU A 93 19.39 -2.52 5.74
N GLY A 94 18.27 -2.60 5.03
CA GLY A 94 17.50 -1.43 4.60
C GLY A 94 17.03 -0.56 5.77
N LEU A 95 16.60 -1.17 6.90
CA LEU A 95 16.27 -0.43 8.12
C LEU A 95 17.49 0.35 8.66
N VAL A 96 18.66 -0.30 8.74
CA VAL A 96 19.91 0.36 9.20
C VAL A 96 20.29 1.49 8.26
N LEU A 97 20.21 1.31 6.96
CA LEU A 97 20.52 2.35 5.98
C LEU A 97 19.55 3.54 6.10
N ALA A 98 18.26 3.29 6.31
CA ALA A 98 17.26 4.34 6.51
C ALA A 98 17.57 5.18 7.75
N THR A 99 18.01 4.55 8.87
CA THR A 99 18.38 5.29 10.09
C THR A 99 19.63 6.14 9.92
N ARG A 100 20.54 5.76 9.01
CA ARG A 100 21.82 6.43 8.74
C ARG A 100 21.75 7.43 7.59
N ALA A 101 20.62 7.50 6.89
CA ALA A 101 20.43 8.38 5.73
C ALA A 101 20.62 9.85 6.14
N ALA A 102 21.48 10.55 5.38
CA ALA A 102 21.76 11.97 5.49
C ALA A 102 21.25 12.77 4.27
N THR A 103 20.89 12.08 3.17
CA THR A 103 20.37 12.70 1.95
C THR A 103 19.10 11.97 1.48
N PRO A 104 18.22 12.64 0.68
CA PRO A 104 17.04 12.01 0.09
C PRO A 104 17.37 10.72 -0.66
N MET A 105 18.41 10.74 -1.51
CA MET A 105 18.81 9.60 -2.33
C MET A 105 19.23 8.38 -1.48
N GLN A 106 19.92 8.61 -0.36
CA GLN A 106 20.29 7.52 0.57
C GLN A 106 19.05 6.91 1.21
N PHE A 107 18.08 7.73 1.57
CA PHE A 107 16.83 7.26 2.17
C PHE A 107 15.98 6.48 1.16
N ILE A 108 15.83 6.98 -0.07
CA ILE A 108 15.14 6.31 -1.17
C ILE A 108 15.83 4.97 -1.49
N ALA A 109 17.17 4.94 -1.55
CA ALA A 109 17.92 3.68 -1.77
C ALA A 109 17.65 2.65 -0.65
N ALA A 110 17.57 3.10 0.60
CA ALA A 110 17.19 2.24 1.72
C ALA A 110 15.76 1.70 1.56
N ARG A 111 14.80 2.53 1.10
CA ARG A 111 13.42 2.12 0.80
C ARG A 111 13.33 1.10 -0.34
N ILE A 112 14.14 1.27 -1.39
CA ILE A 112 14.28 0.30 -2.50
C ILE A 112 14.73 -1.07 -1.95
N ILE A 113 15.76 -1.10 -1.10
CA ILE A 113 16.27 -2.33 -0.49
C ILE A 113 15.20 -3.00 0.41
N GLN A 114 14.51 -2.22 1.24
CA GLN A 114 13.43 -2.71 2.08
C GLN A 114 12.27 -3.27 1.25
N GLY A 115 11.85 -2.53 0.21
CA GLY A 115 10.77 -2.94 -0.69
C GLY A 115 11.09 -4.26 -1.39
N GLY A 116 12.31 -4.38 -1.93
CA GLY A 116 12.77 -5.62 -2.59
C GLY A 116 12.72 -6.83 -1.68
N ALA A 117 13.14 -6.70 -0.45
CA ALA A 117 13.05 -7.78 0.55
C ALA A 117 11.60 -8.07 0.95
N SER A 118 10.79 -7.04 1.13
CA SER A 118 9.37 -7.11 1.53
C SER A 118 8.54 -7.91 0.51
N GLY A 119 8.74 -7.66 -0.78
CA GLY A 119 8.01 -8.36 -1.84
C GLY A 119 8.21 -9.89 -1.81
N ILE A 120 9.37 -10.36 -1.32
CA ILE A 120 9.64 -11.78 -1.14
C ILE A 120 9.03 -12.30 0.17
N LEU A 121 9.12 -11.51 1.25
CA LEU A 121 8.65 -11.92 2.58
C LEU A 121 7.14 -12.20 2.63
N ALA A 122 6.33 -11.38 1.96
CA ALA A 122 4.87 -11.51 1.98
C ALA A 122 4.35 -12.89 1.54
N PRO A 123 4.64 -13.35 0.32
CA PRO A 123 4.15 -14.65 -0.15
C PRO A 123 4.82 -15.82 0.58
N LEU A 124 6.09 -15.68 1.01
CA LEU A 124 6.76 -16.73 1.77
C LEU A 124 6.18 -16.91 3.17
N SER A 125 5.85 -15.81 3.88
CA SER A 125 5.20 -15.89 5.20
C SER A 125 3.90 -16.67 5.11
N LEU A 126 3.04 -16.36 4.13
CA LEU A 126 1.78 -17.07 3.94
C LEU A 126 1.99 -18.54 3.58
N ALA A 127 2.94 -18.83 2.69
CA ALA A 127 3.27 -20.20 2.31
C ALA A 127 3.77 -21.03 3.53
N ILE A 128 4.61 -20.44 4.38
CA ILE A 128 5.11 -21.08 5.61
C ILE A 128 3.96 -21.35 6.59
N LEU A 129 3.04 -20.40 6.75
CA LEU A 129 1.86 -20.56 7.61
C LEU A 129 0.96 -21.71 7.17
N LEU A 130 0.69 -21.80 5.84
CA LEU A 130 -0.12 -22.87 5.27
C LEU A 130 0.56 -24.24 5.33
N ASP A 131 1.88 -24.30 5.13
CA ASP A 131 2.63 -25.55 5.25
C ASP A 131 2.73 -26.08 6.70
N THR A 132 2.65 -25.18 7.69
CA THR A 132 2.82 -25.52 9.10
C THR A 132 1.52 -26.06 9.72
N LEU A 133 0.37 -25.74 9.12
CA LEU A 133 -0.95 -26.08 9.66
C LEU A 133 -1.71 -27.05 8.75
N PRO A 134 -2.56 -27.92 9.35
CA PRO A 134 -3.40 -28.83 8.57
C PRO A 134 -4.43 -28.04 7.73
N PRO A 135 -4.86 -28.59 6.56
CA PRO A 135 -5.78 -27.95 5.64
C PRO A 135 -7.08 -27.43 6.28
N ALA A 136 -7.60 -28.13 7.29
CA ALA A 136 -8.80 -27.72 8.02
C ALA A 136 -8.65 -26.36 8.75
N ARG A 137 -7.42 -25.88 9.00
CA ARG A 137 -7.13 -24.61 9.66
C ARG A 137 -6.70 -23.50 8.68
N HIS A 138 -6.57 -23.79 7.39
CA HIS A 138 -6.09 -22.81 6.39
C HIS A 138 -6.97 -21.57 6.31
N ALA A 139 -8.31 -21.73 6.35
CA ALA A 139 -9.22 -20.58 6.32
C ALA A 139 -8.99 -19.64 7.53
N ARG A 140 -8.79 -20.22 8.72
CA ARG A 140 -8.53 -19.45 9.94
C ARG A 140 -7.18 -18.74 9.89
N ILE A 141 -6.12 -19.42 9.45
CA ILE A 141 -4.79 -18.79 9.39
C ILE A 141 -4.71 -17.70 8.31
N ASN A 142 -5.40 -17.88 7.19
CA ASN A 142 -5.52 -16.82 6.17
C ASN A 142 -6.21 -15.56 6.74
N LEU A 143 -7.27 -15.75 7.53
CA LEU A 143 -7.93 -14.63 8.21
C LEU A 143 -6.99 -13.96 9.21
N VAL A 144 -6.27 -14.73 10.04
CA VAL A 144 -5.29 -14.20 11.00
C VAL A 144 -4.17 -13.45 10.27
N ALA A 145 -3.63 -13.99 9.18
CA ALA A 145 -2.61 -13.32 8.38
C ALA A 145 -3.12 -12.01 7.76
N ALA A 146 -4.35 -11.99 7.24
CA ALA A 146 -4.98 -10.79 6.70
C ALA A 146 -5.21 -9.72 7.80
N VAL A 147 -5.70 -10.13 8.97
CA VAL A 147 -5.83 -9.23 10.14
C VAL A 147 -4.47 -8.69 10.55
N THR A 148 -3.44 -9.53 10.63
CA THR A 148 -2.08 -9.13 11.01
C THR A 148 -1.51 -8.10 10.02
N LEU A 149 -1.70 -8.33 8.72
CA LEU A 149 -1.29 -7.39 7.66
C LEU A 149 -2.01 -6.05 7.83
N LEU A 150 -3.32 -6.05 8.05
CA LEU A 150 -4.07 -4.82 8.25
C LEU A 150 -3.69 -4.12 9.56
N VAL A 151 -3.53 -4.85 10.65
CA VAL A 151 -3.05 -4.27 11.93
C VAL A 151 -1.71 -3.59 11.72
N GLY A 152 -0.77 -4.22 11.01
CA GLY A 152 0.51 -3.60 10.67
C GLY A 152 0.35 -2.32 9.86
N LEU A 153 -0.41 -2.39 8.76
CA LEU A 153 -0.60 -1.26 7.86
C LEU A 153 -1.29 -0.07 8.55
N LEU A 154 -2.29 -0.35 9.37
CA LEU A 154 -3.12 0.68 10.00
C LEU A 154 -2.53 1.21 11.31
N SER A 155 -1.63 0.46 11.98
CA SER A 155 -0.91 0.92 13.16
C SER A 155 0.31 1.79 12.83
N GLY A 156 0.79 1.75 11.56
CA GLY A 156 1.98 2.49 11.12
C GLY A 156 1.90 3.98 11.40
N PRO A 157 0.87 4.71 10.97
CA PRO A 157 0.77 6.15 11.22
C PRO A 157 0.75 6.49 12.71
N SER A 158 0.03 5.73 13.54
CA SER A 158 -0.04 5.98 14.98
C SER A 158 1.32 5.74 15.68
N ILE A 159 2.00 4.64 15.33
CA ILE A 159 3.32 4.32 15.88
C ILE A 159 4.36 5.31 15.34
N GLY A 160 4.32 5.59 14.04
CA GLY A 160 5.24 6.53 13.39
C GLY A 160 5.11 7.94 13.94
N GLY A 161 3.88 8.44 14.09
CA GLY A 161 3.61 9.75 14.66
C GLY A 161 4.14 9.88 16.09
N TRP A 162 3.76 8.93 16.97
CA TRP A 162 4.25 8.94 18.35
C TRP A 162 5.78 8.86 18.46
N LEU A 163 6.41 7.96 17.70
CA LEU A 163 7.86 7.83 17.72
C LEU A 163 8.57 9.08 17.19
N SER A 164 8.01 9.70 16.14
CA SER A 164 8.62 10.88 15.53
C SER A 164 8.54 12.10 16.43
N GLU A 165 7.43 12.28 17.12
CA GLU A 165 7.20 13.39 18.03
C GLU A 165 8.14 13.32 19.25
N TYR A 166 8.21 12.16 19.91
CA TYR A 166 8.92 12.04 21.21
C TYR A 166 10.35 11.54 21.10
N HIS A 167 10.74 10.84 20.02
CA HIS A 167 12.05 10.17 19.91
C HIS A 167 12.75 10.46 18.57
N GLY A 168 12.14 11.28 17.73
CA GLY A 168 12.62 11.58 16.38
C GLY A 168 12.33 10.47 15.37
N TRP A 169 12.11 10.84 14.11
CA TRP A 169 11.65 9.95 13.05
C TRP A 169 12.53 8.71 12.79
N ARG A 170 13.83 8.79 13.06
CA ARG A 170 14.74 7.65 12.90
C ARG A 170 14.44 6.50 13.84
N SER A 171 13.83 6.78 15.00
CA SER A 171 13.50 5.78 16.02
C SER A 171 12.51 4.72 15.52
N MET A 172 11.62 5.08 14.59
CA MET A 172 10.64 4.13 14.03
C MET A 172 11.30 2.99 13.26
N PHE A 173 12.45 3.21 12.63
CA PHE A 173 13.22 2.16 11.95
C PHE A 173 14.04 1.33 12.97
N TYR A 174 14.56 1.95 14.03
CA TYR A 174 15.28 1.24 15.09
C TYR A 174 14.40 0.22 15.81
N VAL A 175 13.14 0.54 16.09
CA VAL A 175 12.19 -0.39 16.75
C VAL A 175 11.94 -1.65 15.92
N SER A 176 12.04 -1.58 14.60
CA SER A 176 11.86 -2.73 13.71
C SER A 176 13.08 -3.67 13.65
N LEU A 177 14.28 -3.20 14.07
CA LEU A 177 15.51 -4.02 14.02
C LEU A 177 15.50 -5.22 14.98
N PRO A 178 15.16 -5.08 16.28
CA PRO A 178 15.09 -6.24 17.17
C PRO A 178 14.01 -7.24 16.75
N ILE A 179 12.90 -6.77 16.15
CA ILE A 179 11.87 -7.64 15.58
C ILE A 179 12.46 -8.47 14.42
N SER A 180 13.20 -7.83 13.51
CA SER A 180 13.89 -8.50 12.41
C SER A 180 14.90 -9.55 12.92
N GLY A 181 15.66 -9.21 13.96
CA GLY A 181 16.60 -10.13 14.61
C GLY A 181 15.91 -11.35 15.22
N PHE A 182 14.80 -11.12 15.93
CA PHE A 182 13.99 -12.23 16.48
C PHE A 182 13.47 -13.14 15.37
N ILE A 183 12.89 -12.59 14.30
CA ILE A 183 12.35 -13.38 13.18
C ILE A 183 13.48 -14.18 12.52
N PHE A 184 14.64 -13.57 12.30
CA PHE A 184 15.80 -14.24 11.71
C PHE A 184 16.23 -15.45 12.53
N LEU A 185 16.37 -15.30 13.84
CA LEU A 185 16.76 -16.37 14.75
C LEU A 185 15.67 -17.45 14.85
N ALA A 186 14.41 -17.06 14.99
CA ALA A 186 13.29 -17.99 15.04
C ALA A 186 13.22 -18.87 13.78
N VAL A 187 13.41 -18.29 12.61
CA VAL A 187 13.45 -19.03 11.34
C VAL A 187 14.71 -19.92 11.26
N ALA A 188 15.86 -19.43 11.74
CA ALA A 188 17.10 -20.20 11.74
C ALA A 188 16.95 -21.53 12.51
N PHE A 189 16.34 -21.46 13.69
CA PHE A 189 16.22 -22.62 14.58
C PHE A 189 14.96 -23.46 14.32
N ALA A 190 13.85 -22.82 13.96
CA ALA A 190 12.57 -23.52 13.89
C ALA A 190 12.17 -23.98 12.48
N LEU A 191 12.55 -23.30 11.40
CA LEU A 191 12.11 -23.67 10.04
C LEU A 191 13.02 -24.73 9.42
N PRO A 192 12.49 -25.91 9.00
CA PRO A 192 13.27 -26.90 8.26
C PRO A 192 13.50 -26.42 6.82
N GLU A 193 14.68 -26.73 6.27
CA GLU A 193 14.93 -26.48 4.86
C GLU A 193 14.13 -27.44 3.99
N LYS A 194 13.27 -26.91 3.14
CA LYS A 194 12.51 -27.65 2.15
C LYS A 194 12.91 -27.12 0.77
N ARG A 195 13.65 -27.89 0.00
CA ARG A 195 13.95 -27.59 -1.41
C ARG A 195 12.86 -28.23 -2.27
N ALA A 196 12.38 -27.51 -3.25
CA ALA A 196 11.55 -28.11 -4.28
C ALA A 196 12.42 -29.05 -5.15
N ALA A 197 11.85 -30.20 -5.52
CA ALA A 197 12.58 -31.21 -6.31
C ALA A 197 13.02 -30.67 -7.70
N GLN A 198 12.28 -29.74 -8.25
CA GLN A 198 12.61 -29.05 -9.50
C GLN A 198 12.13 -27.62 -9.44
N SER A 199 12.99 -26.64 -9.76
CA SER A 199 12.59 -25.28 -10.05
C SER A 199 12.18 -25.19 -11.51
N PRO A 200 10.95 -24.76 -11.82
CA PRO A 200 10.56 -24.47 -13.20
C PRO A 200 11.49 -23.42 -13.81
N ARG A 201 11.67 -23.43 -15.12
CA ARG A 201 12.38 -22.36 -15.83
C ARG A 201 11.67 -21.05 -15.57
N PHE A 202 12.42 -20.05 -15.08
CA PHE A 202 11.86 -18.74 -14.80
C PHE A 202 11.86 -17.88 -16.06
N ASP A 203 10.78 -17.16 -16.24
CA ASP A 203 10.61 -16.22 -17.33
C ASP A 203 11.31 -14.88 -17.02
N PHE A 204 12.64 -14.85 -17.17
CA PHE A 204 13.42 -13.63 -16.95
C PHE A 204 13.08 -12.52 -17.94
N PHE A 205 12.77 -12.87 -19.19
CA PHE A 205 12.43 -11.88 -20.20
C PHE A 205 11.08 -11.21 -19.88
N GLY A 206 10.06 -12.00 -19.55
CA GLY A 206 8.78 -11.46 -19.13
C GLY A 206 8.87 -10.60 -17.88
N LEU A 207 9.64 -11.04 -16.86
CA LEU A 207 9.86 -10.24 -15.67
C LEU A 207 10.60 -8.94 -15.97
N THR A 208 11.68 -8.99 -16.73
CA THR A 208 12.50 -7.81 -17.02
C THR A 208 11.69 -6.77 -17.81
N THR A 209 10.96 -7.20 -18.84
CA THR A 209 10.12 -6.30 -19.64
C THR A 209 8.95 -5.73 -18.85
N PHE A 210 8.30 -6.56 -18.02
CA PHE A 210 7.24 -6.09 -17.10
C PHE A 210 7.77 -5.10 -16.08
N SER A 211 8.92 -5.39 -15.45
CA SER A 211 9.54 -4.49 -14.46
C SER A 211 9.99 -3.19 -15.11
N PHE A 212 10.57 -3.25 -16.30
CA PHE A 212 10.98 -2.07 -17.06
C PHE A 212 9.80 -1.17 -17.41
N GLY A 213 8.69 -1.77 -17.85
CA GLY A 213 7.44 -1.06 -18.10
C GLY A 213 6.86 -0.42 -16.82
N THR A 214 6.90 -1.16 -15.70
CA THR A 214 6.42 -0.68 -14.40
C THR A 214 7.26 0.48 -13.87
N ILE A 215 8.59 0.35 -13.90
CA ILE A 215 9.51 1.39 -13.43
C ILE A 215 9.37 2.64 -14.30
N GLY A 216 9.32 2.48 -15.62
CA GLY A 216 9.12 3.60 -16.55
C GLY A 216 7.79 4.33 -16.29
N LEU A 217 6.68 3.59 -16.07
CA LEU A 217 5.40 4.19 -15.71
C LEU A 217 5.47 4.92 -14.37
N GLN A 218 6.11 4.32 -13.39
CA GLN A 218 6.22 4.93 -12.06
C GLN A 218 7.05 6.21 -12.11
N MET A 219 8.19 6.21 -12.80
CA MET A 219 9.03 7.41 -12.95
C MET A 219 8.29 8.51 -13.71
N LEU A 220 7.58 8.16 -14.78
CA LEU A 220 6.73 9.07 -15.53
C LEU A 220 5.70 9.77 -14.63
N LEU A 221 5.02 9.00 -13.77
CA LEU A 221 3.98 9.54 -12.89
C LEU A 221 4.56 10.34 -11.71
N ASP A 222 5.66 9.89 -11.11
CA ASP A 222 6.28 10.56 -9.96
C ASP A 222 7.02 11.87 -10.35
N ARG A 223 7.43 12.01 -11.62
CA ARG A 223 8.23 13.16 -12.10
C ARG A 223 7.53 14.01 -13.14
N GLY A 224 6.35 13.58 -13.58
CA GLY A 224 5.63 14.21 -14.69
C GLY A 224 5.42 15.71 -14.48
N GLU A 225 4.88 16.10 -13.35
CA GLU A 225 4.62 17.49 -13.00
C GLU A 225 5.90 18.33 -12.93
N ARG A 226 6.90 17.87 -12.18
CA ARG A 226 8.17 18.58 -12.01
C ARG A 226 8.88 18.87 -13.32
N MET A 227 8.75 17.96 -14.28
CA MET A 227 9.39 18.04 -15.59
C MET A 227 8.47 18.60 -16.67
N GLU A 228 7.37 19.24 -16.25
CA GLU A 228 6.37 19.84 -17.17
C GLU A 228 5.82 18.82 -18.19
N TRP A 229 5.65 17.57 -17.76
CA TRP A 229 5.12 16.47 -18.56
C TRP A 229 5.84 16.32 -19.91
N PHE A 230 5.11 16.19 -20.98
CA PHE A 230 5.65 15.96 -22.33
C PHE A 230 6.42 17.14 -22.93
N ASN A 231 6.68 18.22 -22.18
CA ASN A 231 7.63 19.26 -22.55
C ASN A 231 9.09 18.83 -22.30
N SER A 232 9.30 17.80 -21.49
CA SER A 232 10.61 17.24 -21.16
C SER A 232 10.97 16.02 -22.01
N ALA A 233 12.20 15.98 -22.54
CA ALA A 233 12.72 14.80 -23.23
C ALA A 233 12.89 13.58 -22.30
N GLU A 234 13.12 13.79 -21.01
CA GLU A 234 13.21 12.71 -20.01
C GLU A 234 11.87 12.02 -19.84
N ILE A 235 10.78 12.76 -19.74
CA ILE A 235 9.42 12.22 -19.64
C ILE A 235 9.05 11.43 -20.89
N TRP A 236 9.43 11.89 -22.08
CA TRP A 236 9.28 11.10 -23.31
C TRP A 236 10.06 9.78 -23.26
N ALA A 237 11.28 9.78 -22.71
CA ALA A 237 12.06 8.56 -22.56
C ALA A 237 11.42 7.58 -21.54
N GLU A 238 10.90 8.08 -20.43
CA GLU A 238 10.19 7.30 -19.42
C GLU A 238 8.87 6.72 -19.97
N ALA A 239 8.10 7.52 -20.69
CA ALA A 239 6.89 7.08 -21.40
C ALA A 239 7.21 6.00 -22.44
N ALA A 240 8.25 6.23 -23.26
CA ALA A 240 8.70 5.25 -24.25
C ALA A 240 9.18 3.95 -23.58
N ALA A 241 9.92 4.04 -22.47
CA ALA A 241 10.35 2.89 -21.68
C ALA A 241 9.15 2.10 -21.13
N SER A 242 8.15 2.80 -20.60
CA SER A 242 6.92 2.19 -20.11
C SER A 242 6.15 1.46 -21.21
N VAL A 243 5.86 2.16 -22.30
CA VAL A 243 5.11 1.59 -23.45
C VAL A 243 5.86 0.43 -24.07
N LEU A 244 7.17 0.56 -24.29
CA LEU A 244 8.01 -0.50 -24.85
C LEU A 244 8.07 -1.71 -23.91
N GLY A 245 8.25 -1.49 -22.61
CA GLY A 245 8.30 -2.56 -21.62
C GLY A 245 7.00 -3.37 -21.58
N PHE A 246 5.85 -2.71 -21.50
CA PHE A 246 4.56 -3.39 -21.51
C PHE A 246 4.23 -4.01 -22.87
N TYR A 247 4.61 -3.39 -23.97
CA TYR A 247 4.44 -3.96 -25.30
C TYR A 247 5.26 -5.26 -25.46
N LEU A 248 6.53 -5.23 -25.10
CA LEU A 248 7.40 -6.40 -25.16
C LEU A 248 6.89 -7.53 -24.23
N TYR A 249 6.44 -7.16 -23.03
CA TYR A 249 5.82 -8.11 -22.12
C TYR A 249 4.55 -8.72 -22.71
N LEU A 250 3.66 -7.92 -23.29
CA LEU A 250 2.42 -8.40 -23.90
C LEU A 250 2.71 -9.35 -25.09
N VAL A 251 3.63 -8.96 -25.97
CA VAL A 251 4.04 -9.83 -27.11
C VAL A 251 4.63 -11.14 -26.58
N HIS A 252 5.53 -11.07 -25.61
CA HIS A 252 6.11 -12.25 -24.99
C HIS A 252 5.05 -13.13 -24.32
N PHE A 253 4.15 -12.55 -23.57
CA PHE A 253 3.04 -13.25 -22.92
C PHE A 253 2.12 -13.94 -23.93
N LEU A 254 1.86 -13.34 -25.10
CA LEU A 254 1.03 -13.93 -26.13
C LEU A 254 1.73 -15.04 -26.94
N THR A 255 3.04 -14.90 -27.18
CA THR A 255 3.81 -15.77 -28.08
C THR A 255 4.58 -16.89 -27.37
N SER A 256 5.07 -16.66 -26.15
CA SER A 256 5.85 -17.63 -25.39
C SER A 256 5.00 -18.75 -24.81
N LYS A 257 5.62 -19.91 -24.58
CA LYS A 257 5.06 -21.03 -23.81
C LYS A 257 5.43 -20.97 -22.33
N ALA A 258 6.49 -20.26 -21.98
CA ALA A 258 6.97 -20.10 -20.61
C ALA A 258 6.72 -18.66 -20.18
N HIS A 259 5.77 -18.44 -19.32
CA HIS A 259 5.43 -17.14 -18.72
C HIS A 259 5.26 -17.29 -17.21
N PHE A 260 5.54 -16.25 -16.46
CA PHE A 260 5.38 -16.27 -15.01
C PHE A 260 3.92 -16.15 -14.55
N LEU A 261 3.00 -15.77 -15.46
CA LEU A 261 1.56 -15.77 -15.24
C LEU A 261 0.88 -16.74 -16.21
N ASP A 262 0.05 -17.65 -15.72
CA ASP A 262 -0.68 -18.58 -16.60
C ASP A 262 -1.87 -17.88 -17.29
N LYS A 263 -1.99 -18.09 -18.61
CA LYS A 263 -3.11 -17.57 -19.43
C LYS A 263 -4.47 -18.05 -18.96
N ALA A 264 -4.55 -19.19 -18.30
CA ALA A 264 -5.80 -19.74 -17.77
C ALA A 264 -6.43 -18.84 -16.71
N LEU A 265 -5.63 -18.07 -15.96
CA LEU A 265 -6.11 -17.09 -14.98
C LEU A 265 -7.02 -16.03 -15.62
N PHE A 266 -6.69 -15.60 -16.83
CA PHE A 266 -7.43 -14.56 -17.54
C PHE A 266 -8.71 -15.09 -18.23
N LYS A 267 -8.92 -16.41 -18.24
CA LYS A 267 -10.15 -17.02 -18.75
C LYS A 267 -11.25 -17.09 -17.67
N ASP A 268 -10.87 -17.09 -16.40
CA ASP A 268 -11.85 -17.08 -15.30
C ASP A 268 -12.40 -15.67 -15.08
N ARG A 269 -13.69 -15.49 -15.42
CA ARG A 269 -14.36 -14.19 -15.35
C ARG A 269 -14.41 -13.62 -13.94
N ASN A 270 -14.71 -14.46 -12.94
CA ASN A 270 -14.78 -13.98 -11.55
C ASN A 270 -13.41 -13.55 -11.05
N PHE A 271 -12.38 -14.30 -11.40
CA PHE A 271 -11.02 -13.96 -11.05
C PHE A 271 -10.61 -12.61 -11.65
N VAL A 272 -10.80 -12.41 -12.96
CA VAL A 272 -10.43 -11.17 -13.65
C VAL A 272 -11.18 -9.96 -13.08
N LEU A 273 -12.51 -10.06 -12.96
CA LEU A 273 -13.32 -8.95 -12.43
C LEU A 273 -12.96 -8.61 -10.98
N SER A 274 -12.76 -9.62 -10.14
CA SER A 274 -12.36 -9.41 -8.75
C SER A 274 -10.96 -8.81 -8.66
N THR A 275 -10.04 -9.17 -9.55
CA THR A 275 -8.69 -8.62 -9.62
C THR A 275 -8.70 -7.13 -10.00
N ILE A 276 -9.56 -6.73 -10.96
CA ILE A 276 -9.75 -5.30 -11.31
C ILE A 276 -10.33 -4.52 -10.12
N MET A 277 -11.36 -5.07 -9.45
CA MET A 277 -11.92 -4.43 -8.25
C MET A 277 -10.91 -4.36 -7.10
N TYR A 278 -10.00 -5.33 -7.01
CA TYR A 278 -8.96 -5.33 -5.98
C TYR A 278 -7.82 -4.35 -6.27
N PHE A 279 -7.58 -4.05 -7.54
CA PHE A 279 -6.75 -2.92 -7.95
C PHE A 279 -7.36 -1.60 -7.46
N ALA A 280 -8.66 -1.37 -7.70
CA ALA A 280 -9.36 -0.17 -7.21
C ALA A 280 -9.39 -0.08 -5.68
N PHE A 281 -9.52 -1.23 -4.98
CA PHE A 281 -9.35 -1.31 -3.53
C PHE A 281 -7.98 -0.80 -3.09
N GLY A 282 -6.90 -1.22 -3.75
CA GLY A 282 -5.54 -0.75 -3.50
C GLY A 282 -5.39 0.75 -3.77
N PHE A 283 -5.97 1.22 -4.87
CA PHE A 283 -5.97 2.62 -5.30
C PHE A 283 -6.62 3.58 -4.29
N VAL A 284 -7.54 3.09 -3.45
CA VAL A 284 -8.14 3.90 -2.37
C VAL A 284 -7.43 3.71 -1.04
N LEU A 285 -6.98 2.49 -0.73
CA LEU A 285 -6.49 2.13 0.60
C LEU A 285 -5.27 2.95 1.04
N LEU A 286 -4.18 2.91 0.27
CA LEU A 286 -2.93 3.59 0.63
C LEU A 286 -2.94 5.08 0.30
N PRO A 287 -3.45 5.55 -0.84
CA PRO A 287 -3.51 6.98 -1.11
C PRO A 287 -4.32 7.75 -0.07
N THR A 288 -5.44 7.20 0.43
CA THR A 288 -6.18 7.87 1.53
C THR A 288 -5.30 8.06 2.76
N ILE A 289 -4.47 7.07 3.12
CA ILE A 289 -3.56 7.20 4.26
C ILE A 289 -2.48 8.25 3.96
N ALA A 290 -1.91 8.22 2.75
CA ALA A 290 -0.86 9.14 2.32
C ALA A 290 -1.32 10.60 2.27
N LEU A 291 -2.59 10.87 1.93
CA LEU A 291 -3.15 12.22 1.89
C LEU A 291 -3.65 12.72 3.24
N THR A 292 -4.24 11.84 4.04
CA THR A 292 -4.90 12.27 5.29
C THR A 292 -3.89 12.77 6.30
N SER A 293 -2.68 12.17 6.38
CA SER A 293 -1.66 12.61 7.33
C SER A 293 -1.15 14.02 7.03
N PRO A 294 -0.64 14.36 5.82
CA PRO A 294 -0.23 15.72 5.50
C PRO A 294 -1.37 16.75 5.62
N MET A 295 -2.60 16.37 5.25
CA MET A 295 -3.76 17.25 5.42
C MET A 295 -3.94 17.66 6.89
N LEU A 296 -3.80 16.72 7.81
CA LEU A 296 -3.96 16.99 9.23
C LEU A 296 -2.75 17.73 9.82
N ASP A 297 -1.52 17.33 9.44
CA ASP A 297 -0.28 17.87 9.99
C ASP A 297 0.05 19.26 9.41
N GLU A 298 0.00 19.40 8.06
CA GLU A 298 0.47 20.61 7.36
C GLU A 298 -0.60 21.68 7.20
N ILE A 299 -1.86 21.28 6.98
CA ILE A 299 -2.93 22.22 6.63
C ILE A 299 -3.81 22.54 7.84
N LEU A 300 -4.07 21.55 8.69
CA LEU A 300 -4.90 21.73 9.90
C LEU A 300 -4.05 21.88 11.17
N ASP A 301 -2.72 21.85 11.07
CA ASP A 301 -1.74 22.11 12.13
C ASP A 301 -1.90 21.20 13.37
N TYR A 302 -2.33 19.94 13.14
CA TYR A 302 -2.39 18.93 14.20
C TYR A 302 -1.01 18.32 14.44
N PRO A 303 -0.59 18.08 15.72
CA PRO A 303 0.61 17.33 16.01
C PRO A 303 0.58 15.89 15.42
N ALA A 304 1.74 15.36 15.04
CA ALA A 304 1.88 14.06 14.39
C ALA A 304 1.32 12.90 15.23
N ASP A 305 1.41 12.97 16.57
CA ASP A 305 0.81 11.98 17.47
C ASP A 305 -0.72 12.01 17.39
N THR A 306 -1.32 13.21 17.35
CA THR A 306 -2.76 13.41 17.23
C THR A 306 -3.28 12.91 15.89
N THR A 307 -2.58 13.21 14.79
CA THR A 307 -2.87 12.65 13.46
C THR A 307 -2.84 11.13 13.48
N GLY A 308 -1.84 10.54 14.11
CA GLY A 308 -1.75 9.09 14.32
C GLY A 308 -2.96 8.52 15.09
N TYR A 309 -3.40 9.19 16.15
CA TYR A 309 -4.57 8.77 16.93
C TYR A 309 -5.89 8.88 16.14
N MET A 310 -6.03 9.88 15.27
CA MET A 310 -7.20 10.04 14.40
C MET A 310 -7.35 8.91 13.38
N ALA A 311 -6.26 8.21 13.02
CA ALA A 311 -6.30 7.05 12.13
C ALA A 311 -6.83 5.76 12.83
N ILE A 312 -6.80 5.69 14.16
CA ILE A 312 -7.18 4.47 14.92
C ILE A 312 -8.64 4.05 14.69
N PRO A 313 -9.65 4.93 14.77
CA PRO A 313 -11.05 4.55 14.59
C PRO A 313 -11.33 3.93 13.20
N ARG A 314 -10.73 4.48 12.14
CA ARG A 314 -10.78 3.91 10.78
C ARG A 314 -10.22 2.49 10.76
N SER A 315 -9.08 2.31 11.42
CA SER A 315 -8.36 1.03 11.51
C SER A 315 -9.18 -0.04 12.23
N ILE A 316 -9.77 0.33 13.37
CA ILE A 316 -10.65 -0.56 14.15
C ILE A 316 -11.88 -0.96 13.32
N ALA A 317 -12.53 0.00 12.66
CA ALA A 317 -13.70 -0.27 11.82
C ALA A 317 -13.36 -1.22 10.67
N MET A 318 -12.20 -1.05 10.01
CA MET A 318 -11.76 -1.92 8.93
C MET A 318 -11.48 -3.35 9.42
N ILE A 319 -10.79 -3.51 10.55
CA ILE A 319 -10.49 -4.83 11.12
C ILE A 319 -11.77 -5.51 11.61
N ALA A 320 -12.64 -4.78 12.30
CA ALA A 320 -13.92 -5.32 12.76
C ALA A 320 -14.80 -5.78 11.58
N ALA A 321 -14.91 -4.97 10.53
CA ALA A 321 -15.66 -5.30 9.32
C ALA A 321 -15.07 -6.52 8.59
N LEU A 322 -13.73 -6.63 8.50
CA LEU A 322 -13.05 -7.80 7.95
C LEU A 322 -13.41 -9.07 8.73
N ILE A 323 -13.31 -9.02 10.06
CA ILE A 323 -13.61 -10.18 10.93
C ILE A 323 -15.07 -10.57 10.79
N LEU A 324 -15.99 -9.61 10.88
CA LEU A 324 -17.43 -9.86 10.75
C LEU A 324 -17.76 -10.48 9.39
N THR A 325 -17.23 -9.91 8.30
CA THR A 325 -17.46 -10.43 6.95
C THR A 325 -16.82 -11.81 6.74
N GLY A 326 -15.69 -12.08 7.40
CA GLY A 326 -15.05 -13.40 7.39
C GLY A 326 -15.94 -14.52 7.99
N HIS A 327 -16.82 -14.16 8.93
CA HIS A 327 -17.75 -15.09 9.60
C HIS A 327 -19.14 -15.12 8.93
N VAL A 328 -19.38 -14.29 7.93
CA VAL A 328 -20.66 -14.28 7.20
C VAL A 328 -20.91 -15.66 6.55
N PRO A 329 -22.09 -16.28 6.79
CA PRO A 329 -22.43 -17.59 6.22
C PRO A 329 -22.35 -17.56 4.69
N ALA A 330 -21.96 -18.70 4.11
CA ALA A 330 -21.87 -18.88 2.65
C ALA A 330 -23.20 -18.69 1.90
N ARG A 331 -24.33 -18.58 2.62
CA ARG A 331 -25.66 -18.30 2.07
C ARG A 331 -25.82 -16.86 1.56
N ILE A 332 -25.05 -15.92 2.10
CA ILE A 332 -25.09 -14.52 1.66
C ILE A 332 -24.27 -14.39 0.39
N ASP A 333 -24.87 -13.79 -0.64
CA ASP A 333 -24.20 -13.59 -1.93
C ASP A 333 -23.02 -12.63 -1.79
N ASN A 334 -21.83 -13.10 -2.16
CA ASN A 334 -20.61 -12.29 -2.10
C ASN A 334 -20.70 -10.99 -2.93
N ARG A 335 -21.52 -10.98 -3.98
CA ARG A 335 -21.77 -9.77 -4.78
C ARG A 335 -22.39 -8.65 -3.97
N LEU A 336 -23.35 -8.99 -3.10
CA LEU A 336 -24.00 -8.02 -2.23
C LEU A 336 -22.99 -7.43 -1.22
N LEU A 337 -22.12 -8.27 -0.68
CA LEU A 337 -21.06 -7.80 0.25
C LEU A 337 -20.08 -6.88 -0.47
N VAL A 338 -19.63 -7.23 -1.68
CA VAL A 338 -18.74 -6.37 -2.49
C VAL A 338 -19.45 -5.05 -2.80
N ALA A 339 -20.69 -5.07 -3.28
CA ALA A 339 -21.45 -3.88 -3.58
C ALA A 339 -21.67 -2.98 -2.36
N CYS A 340 -22.01 -3.57 -1.21
CA CYS A 340 -22.16 -2.84 0.05
C CYS A 340 -20.84 -2.17 0.48
N GLY A 341 -19.71 -2.91 0.42
CA GLY A 341 -18.40 -2.36 0.74
C GLY A 341 -18.02 -1.21 -0.19
N MET A 342 -18.22 -1.37 -1.50
CA MET A 342 -17.96 -0.31 -2.49
C MET A 342 -18.84 0.92 -2.25
N ALA A 343 -20.14 0.72 -1.98
CA ALA A 343 -21.06 1.82 -1.69
C ALA A 343 -20.64 2.62 -0.44
N LEU A 344 -20.17 1.94 0.61
CA LEU A 344 -19.65 2.60 1.81
C LEU A 344 -18.39 3.41 1.52
N VAL A 345 -17.47 2.89 0.69
CA VAL A 345 -16.25 3.62 0.29
C VAL A 345 -16.60 4.84 -0.55
N VAL A 346 -17.50 4.71 -1.52
CA VAL A 346 -18.00 5.83 -2.35
C VAL A 346 -18.66 6.88 -1.46
N TYR A 347 -19.55 6.47 -0.55
CA TYR A 347 -20.21 7.38 0.38
C TYR A 347 -19.21 8.10 1.30
N ALA A 348 -18.20 7.41 1.79
CA ALA A 348 -17.16 8.01 2.63
C ALA A 348 -16.35 9.06 1.86
N ASN A 349 -15.89 8.75 0.65
CA ASN A 349 -15.18 9.70 -0.20
C ASN A 349 -16.07 10.91 -0.56
N TRP A 350 -17.35 10.67 -0.88
CA TRP A 350 -18.31 11.75 -1.08
C TRP A 350 -18.45 12.65 0.17
N ARG A 351 -18.47 12.09 1.38
CA ARG A 351 -18.47 12.87 2.63
C ARG A 351 -17.19 13.67 2.80
N MET A 352 -16.05 13.15 2.35
CA MET A 352 -14.75 13.84 2.41
C MET A 352 -14.69 15.05 1.46
N LEU A 353 -15.48 15.09 0.38
CA LEU A 353 -15.64 16.29 -0.46
C LEU A 353 -16.23 17.50 0.29
N GLY A 354 -16.95 17.24 1.37
CA GLY A 354 -17.50 18.28 2.23
C GLY A 354 -16.56 18.76 3.34
N TYR A 355 -15.29 18.42 3.31
CA TYR A 355 -14.33 18.91 4.29
C TYR A 355 -14.10 20.42 4.15
N SER A 356 -13.76 21.07 5.26
CA SER A 356 -13.50 22.51 5.34
C SER A 356 -12.27 22.75 6.21
N PRO A 357 -11.43 23.76 5.89
CA PRO A 357 -10.27 24.08 6.70
C PRO A 357 -10.58 24.50 8.15
N VAL A 358 -11.83 24.88 8.42
CA VAL A 358 -12.29 25.27 9.77
C VAL A 358 -13.06 24.15 10.48
N MET A 359 -13.08 22.93 9.92
CA MET A 359 -13.76 21.80 10.55
C MET A 359 -12.95 21.27 11.76
N ASP A 360 -13.68 20.64 12.71
CA ASP A 360 -13.07 19.86 13.77
C ASP A 360 -12.66 18.45 13.26
N TRP A 361 -12.06 17.66 14.14
CA TRP A 361 -11.60 16.30 13.85
C TRP A 361 -12.73 15.28 13.59
N ARG A 362 -13.97 15.56 13.99
CA ARG A 362 -15.10 14.61 13.93
C ARG A 362 -15.48 14.18 12.51
N PRO A 363 -15.61 15.08 11.51
CA PRO A 363 -15.89 14.66 10.14
C PRO A 363 -14.84 13.69 9.60
N VAL A 364 -13.54 13.89 9.92
CA VAL A 364 -12.45 13.04 9.49
C VAL A 364 -12.60 11.62 10.06
N ILE A 365 -12.86 11.52 11.35
CA ILE A 365 -13.09 10.22 12.02
C ILE A 365 -14.34 9.53 11.46
N VAL A 366 -15.46 10.23 11.32
CA VAL A 366 -16.71 9.61 10.83
C VAL A 366 -16.54 9.08 9.41
N ALA A 367 -16.02 9.89 8.50
CA ALA A 367 -15.78 9.44 7.12
C ALA A 367 -14.73 8.30 7.07
N GLY A 368 -13.68 8.40 7.88
CA GLY A 368 -12.66 7.37 8.01
C GLY A 368 -13.24 6.04 8.50
N VAL A 369 -14.09 6.03 9.52
CA VAL A 369 -14.78 4.82 10.03
C VAL A 369 -15.64 4.18 8.95
N VAL A 370 -16.41 4.96 8.21
CA VAL A 370 -17.27 4.45 7.12
C VAL A 370 -16.43 3.87 6.00
N GLN A 371 -15.34 4.56 5.59
CA GLN A 371 -14.43 4.08 4.55
C GLN A 371 -13.72 2.79 4.99
N GLY A 372 -13.23 2.77 6.24
CA GLY A 372 -12.59 1.59 6.82
C GLY A 372 -13.52 0.38 6.84
N ALA A 373 -14.78 0.57 7.30
CA ALA A 373 -15.78 -0.50 7.27
C ALA A 373 -16.04 -1.01 5.85
N GLY A 374 -16.18 -0.12 4.86
CA GLY A 374 -16.35 -0.49 3.46
C GLY A 374 -15.19 -1.33 2.92
N LEU A 375 -13.95 -0.89 3.12
CA LEU A 375 -12.75 -1.61 2.72
C LEU A 375 -12.62 -2.96 3.47
N GLY A 376 -12.96 -3.00 4.76
CA GLY A 376 -12.95 -4.22 5.56
C GLY A 376 -13.94 -5.28 5.07
N ILE A 377 -15.12 -4.87 4.57
CA ILE A 377 -16.09 -5.76 3.93
C ILE A 377 -15.57 -6.26 2.56
N MET A 378 -15.01 -5.37 1.76
CA MET A 378 -14.56 -5.68 0.40
C MET A 378 -13.47 -6.75 0.38
N LEU A 379 -12.49 -6.71 1.26
CA LEU A 379 -11.32 -7.58 1.22
C LEU A 379 -11.67 -9.08 1.20
N PRO A 380 -12.40 -9.64 2.21
CA PRO A 380 -12.75 -11.05 2.20
C PRO A 380 -13.79 -11.40 1.13
N ALA A 381 -14.70 -10.48 0.80
CA ALA A 381 -15.73 -10.70 -0.21
C ALA A 381 -15.11 -10.83 -1.62
N LEU A 382 -14.17 -9.94 -1.98
CA LEU A 382 -13.43 -9.99 -3.24
C LEU A 382 -12.56 -11.25 -3.33
N THR A 383 -11.87 -11.60 -2.23
CA THR A 383 -11.05 -12.81 -2.18
C THR A 383 -11.91 -14.07 -2.39
N LYS A 384 -13.05 -14.17 -1.71
CA LYS A 384 -14.00 -15.28 -1.92
C LYS A 384 -14.53 -15.31 -3.35
N ALA A 385 -14.87 -14.17 -3.94
CA ALA A 385 -15.35 -14.08 -5.31
C ALA A 385 -14.30 -14.51 -6.34
N ALA A 386 -13.06 -14.02 -6.20
CA ALA A 386 -11.94 -14.33 -7.10
C ALA A 386 -11.63 -15.81 -7.19
N PHE A 387 -11.64 -16.52 -6.06
CA PHE A 387 -11.25 -17.93 -6.00
C PHE A 387 -12.42 -18.91 -5.99
N SER A 388 -13.66 -18.42 -6.14
CA SER A 388 -14.86 -19.26 -6.13
C SER A 388 -15.00 -20.16 -7.34
N THR A 389 -14.56 -19.70 -8.51
CA THR A 389 -14.66 -20.39 -9.80
C THR A 389 -13.31 -20.84 -10.34
N LEU A 390 -12.22 -20.35 -9.76
CA LEU A 390 -10.86 -20.65 -10.20
C LEU A 390 -10.46 -22.09 -9.84
N ASP A 391 -9.94 -22.82 -10.85
CA ASP A 391 -9.40 -24.16 -10.66
C ASP A 391 -8.33 -24.16 -9.54
N PRO A 392 -8.40 -25.12 -8.60
CA PRO A 392 -7.43 -25.23 -7.52
C PRO A 392 -5.96 -25.29 -7.96
N ALA A 393 -5.68 -25.82 -9.15
CA ALA A 393 -4.32 -25.87 -9.70
C ALA A 393 -3.69 -24.48 -9.91
N PHE A 394 -4.50 -23.46 -10.26
CA PHE A 394 -4.04 -22.10 -10.53
C PHE A 394 -4.14 -21.15 -9.32
N ARG A 395 -4.69 -21.61 -8.20
CA ARG A 395 -4.84 -20.76 -6.99
C ARG A 395 -3.56 -20.13 -6.49
N PRO A 396 -2.39 -20.82 -6.45
CA PRO A 396 -1.15 -20.19 -5.98
C PRO A 396 -0.71 -19.00 -6.85
N GLU A 397 -0.79 -19.16 -8.17
CA GLU A 397 -0.46 -18.09 -9.13
C GLU A 397 -1.51 -16.99 -9.13
N GLY A 398 -2.80 -17.38 -9.05
CA GLY A 398 -3.91 -16.44 -8.88
C GLY A 398 -3.77 -15.59 -7.63
N THR A 399 -3.35 -16.18 -6.49
CA THR A 399 -3.11 -15.42 -5.25
C THR A 399 -2.00 -14.40 -5.42
N ALA A 400 -0.91 -14.77 -6.12
CA ALA A 400 0.18 -13.85 -6.40
C ALA A 400 -0.28 -12.67 -7.27
N LEU A 401 -0.99 -12.95 -8.38
CA LEU A 401 -1.51 -11.92 -9.29
C LEU A 401 -2.56 -11.02 -8.60
N PHE A 402 -3.43 -11.60 -7.80
CA PHE A 402 -4.45 -10.87 -7.04
C PHE A 402 -3.81 -9.86 -6.07
N ASN A 403 -2.83 -10.30 -5.28
CA ASN A 403 -2.10 -9.41 -4.37
C ASN A 403 -1.24 -8.37 -5.12
N LEU A 404 -0.63 -8.78 -6.25
CA LEU A 404 0.10 -7.88 -7.13
C LEU A 404 -0.79 -6.75 -7.64
N SER A 405 -2.01 -7.07 -8.07
CA SER A 405 -3.00 -6.09 -8.55
C SER A 405 -3.31 -5.04 -7.48
N ARG A 406 -3.55 -5.45 -6.24
CA ARG A 406 -3.78 -4.52 -5.13
C ARG A 406 -2.57 -3.61 -4.88
N LEU A 407 -1.39 -4.22 -4.84
CA LEU A 407 -0.15 -3.47 -4.57
C LEU A 407 0.14 -2.47 -5.70
N TYR A 408 -0.10 -2.90 -6.94
CA TYR A 408 0.01 -2.05 -8.13
C TYR A 408 -1.00 -0.89 -8.11
N GLY A 409 -2.25 -1.19 -7.73
CA GLY A 409 -3.27 -0.16 -7.52
C GLY A 409 -2.84 0.87 -6.47
N SER A 410 -2.23 0.42 -5.37
CA SER A 410 -1.73 1.31 -4.32
C SER A 410 -0.58 2.19 -4.79
N THR A 411 0.37 1.62 -5.55
CA THR A 411 1.54 2.34 -6.07
C THR A 411 1.12 3.43 -7.06
N LEU A 412 0.32 3.05 -8.07
CA LEU A 412 -0.19 3.99 -9.06
C LEU A 412 -1.15 5.01 -8.44
N GLY A 413 -1.95 4.55 -7.45
CA GLY A 413 -2.86 5.44 -6.73
C GLY A 413 -2.13 6.53 -5.97
N ILE A 414 -1.04 6.22 -5.27
CA ILE A 414 -0.22 7.22 -4.57
C ILE A 414 0.37 8.21 -5.58
N ALA A 415 1.01 7.71 -6.65
CA ALA A 415 1.65 8.55 -7.65
C ALA A 415 0.65 9.53 -8.30
N LEU A 416 -0.46 9.00 -8.83
CA LEU A 416 -1.48 9.83 -9.49
C LEU A 416 -2.14 10.83 -8.54
N VAL A 417 -2.44 10.40 -7.32
CA VAL A 417 -3.11 11.24 -6.33
C VAL A 417 -2.20 12.38 -5.86
N LEU A 418 -0.91 12.12 -5.65
CA LEU A 418 0.04 13.18 -5.28
C LEU A 418 0.30 14.14 -6.44
N ASP A 419 0.43 13.64 -7.66
CA ASP A 419 0.62 14.45 -8.86
C ASP A 419 -0.57 15.41 -9.07
N PHE A 420 -1.79 14.90 -9.11
CA PHE A 420 -3.00 15.73 -9.19
C PHE A 420 -3.16 16.70 -8.00
N PHE A 421 -2.66 16.33 -6.82
CA PHE A 421 -2.67 17.22 -5.66
C PHE A 421 -1.82 18.47 -5.92
N TYR A 422 -0.61 18.31 -6.45
CA TYR A 422 0.27 19.43 -6.74
C TYR A 422 -0.29 20.32 -7.87
N ASP A 423 -0.76 19.71 -8.98
CA ASP A 423 -1.39 20.43 -10.09
C ASP A 423 -2.60 21.26 -9.62
N ASN A 424 -3.51 20.65 -8.87
CA ASN A 424 -4.71 21.34 -8.37
C ASN A 424 -4.37 22.42 -7.36
N THR A 425 -3.35 22.21 -6.53
CA THR A 425 -2.87 23.22 -5.58
C THR A 425 -2.33 24.46 -6.32
N GLN A 426 -1.53 24.28 -7.37
CA GLN A 426 -1.01 25.38 -8.16
C GLN A 426 -2.12 26.12 -8.90
N ALA A 427 -3.03 25.40 -9.55
CA ALA A 427 -4.17 25.97 -10.26
C ALA A 427 -5.06 26.79 -9.33
N MET A 428 -5.38 26.24 -8.14
CA MET A 428 -6.21 26.92 -7.14
C MET A 428 -5.49 28.12 -6.53
N HIS A 429 -4.17 28.02 -6.25
CA HIS A 429 -3.39 29.15 -5.78
C HIS A 429 -3.43 30.32 -6.78
N LEU A 430 -3.28 30.04 -8.08
CA LEU A 430 -3.37 31.06 -9.13
C LEU A 430 -4.78 31.67 -9.22
N ALA A 431 -5.84 30.88 -9.08
CA ALA A 431 -7.21 31.35 -9.08
C ALA A 431 -7.48 32.27 -7.89
N LEU A 432 -7.18 31.84 -6.68
CA LEU A 432 -7.34 32.64 -5.46
C LEU A 432 -6.50 33.93 -5.46
N ALA A 433 -5.28 33.86 -6.00
CA ALA A 433 -4.40 35.03 -6.13
C ALA A 433 -4.96 36.08 -7.11
N LYS A 434 -5.65 35.68 -8.19
CA LYS A 434 -6.33 36.60 -9.12
C LYS A 434 -7.45 37.36 -8.46
N ASP A 435 -8.27 36.70 -7.65
CA ASP A 435 -9.40 37.31 -6.96
C ASP A 435 -8.96 38.36 -5.92
N LEU A 436 -7.72 38.25 -5.43
CA LEU A 436 -7.13 39.21 -4.51
C LEU A 436 -6.42 40.37 -5.21
N ALA A 437 -6.22 40.34 -6.51
CA ALA A 437 -5.56 41.39 -7.25
C ALA A 437 -6.20 42.80 -7.05
N PRO A 438 -7.55 42.97 -7.01
CA PRO A 438 -8.19 44.24 -6.71
C PRO A 438 -7.85 44.78 -5.33
N PHE A 439 -7.78 43.90 -4.33
CA PHE A 439 -7.43 44.27 -2.95
C PHE A 439 -5.94 44.66 -2.82
N ARG A 440 -5.05 44.02 -3.57
CA ARG A 440 -3.63 44.41 -3.66
C ARG A 440 -3.45 45.81 -4.20
N ALA A 441 -4.17 46.17 -5.29
CA ALA A 441 -4.13 47.49 -5.85
C ALA A 441 -4.61 48.57 -4.86
N ALA A 442 -5.73 48.31 -4.14
CA ALA A 442 -6.24 49.20 -3.13
C ALA A 442 -5.26 49.37 -1.94
N ALA A 443 -4.61 48.28 -1.51
CA ALA A 443 -3.65 48.28 -0.43
C ALA A 443 -2.33 49.02 -0.76
N HIS A 444 -1.89 49.00 -2.04
CA HIS A 444 -0.77 49.78 -2.51
C HIS A 444 -1.06 51.27 -2.49
N VAL A 445 -2.29 51.67 -2.81
CA VAL A 445 -2.72 53.08 -2.80
C VAL A 445 -2.79 53.62 -1.36
N THR A 446 -3.17 52.79 -0.40
CA THR A 446 -3.30 53.20 1.00
C THR A 446 -2.01 53.05 1.84
N GLY A 447 -0.95 52.47 1.29
CA GLY A 447 0.33 52.25 1.97
C GLY A 447 0.24 51.33 3.22
N SER A 448 -0.90 50.65 3.41
CA SER A 448 -1.28 50.02 4.65
C SER A 448 -0.83 48.56 4.82
N ILE A 449 -0.26 47.91 3.76
CA ILE A 449 0.21 46.53 3.84
C ILE A 449 1.74 46.52 3.80
N ALA A 450 2.37 46.30 4.96
CA ALA A 450 3.80 46.01 5.03
C ALA A 450 4.13 44.64 4.41
N ARG A 451 5.38 44.44 3.90
CA ARG A 451 5.86 43.15 3.33
C ARG A 451 5.50 41.91 4.15
N PRO A 452 5.54 41.95 5.52
CA PRO A 452 5.09 40.81 6.35
C PRO A 452 3.60 40.43 6.15
N GLY A 453 2.74 41.40 5.88
CA GLY A 453 1.31 41.12 5.62
C GLY A 453 1.05 40.43 4.30
N LEU A 454 1.84 40.72 3.26
CA LEU A 454 1.76 40.05 1.97
C LEU A 454 2.25 38.60 2.05
N ALA A 455 3.33 38.34 2.79
CA ALA A 455 3.81 36.97 3.01
C ALA A 455 2.74 36.13 3.73
N LYS A 456 2.21 36.64 4.83
CA LYS A 456 1.14 35.94 5.57
C LYS A 456 -0.11 35.68 4.71
N LEU A 457 -0.48 36.62 3.86
CA LEU A 457 -1.59 36.42 2.93
C LEU A 457 -1.31 35.33 1.91
N ASN A 458 -0.07 35.30 1.38
CA ASN A 458 0.35 34.23 0.47
C ASN A 458 0.33 32.86 1.14
N ASP A 459 0.78 32.75 2.41
CA ASP A 459 0.74 31.50 3.17
C ASP A 459 -0.71 31.01 3.39
N ILE A 460 -1.64 31.92 3.68
CA ILE A 460 -3.06 31.60 3.79
C ILE A 460 -3.62 31.09 2.46
N ILE A 461 -3.31 31.75 1.35
CA ILE A 461 -3.75 31.33 0.01
C ILE A 461 -3.20 29.95 -0.33
N THR A 462 -1.91 29.72 -0.07
CA THR A 462 -1.26 28.43 -0.31
C THR A 462 -1.90 27.31 0.52
N GLY A 463 -2.17 27.56 1.80
CA GLY A 463 -2.85 26.59 2.66
C GLY A 463 -4.29 26.27 2.20
N GLN A 464 -5.04 27.28 1.77
CA GLN A 464 -6.39 27.09 1.22
C GLN A 464 -6.35 26.32 -0.11
N ALA A 465 -5.42 26.63 -0.98
CA ALA A 465 -5.23 25.94 -2.26
C ALA A 465 -4.84 24.47 -2.05
N ALA A 466 -3.91 24.21 -1.13
CA ALA A 466 -3.50 22.85 -0.77
C ALA A 466 -4.68 22.04 -0.18
N PHE A 467 -5.50 22.67 0.67
CA PHE A 467 -6.68 22.02 1.23
C PHE A 467 -7.66 21.57 0.14
N VAL A 468 -7.97 22.46 -0.81
CA VAL A 468 -8.83 22.12 -1.96
C VAL A 468 -8.20 21.02 -2.78
N GLY A 469 -6.89 21.11 -3.05
CA GLY A 469 -6.15 20.06 -3.75
C GLY A 469 -6.30 18.68 -3.10
N VAL A 470 -6.26 18.57 -1.76
CA VAL A 470 -6.51 17.30 -1.06
C VAL A 470 -7.95 16.83 -1.22
N VAL A 471 -8.93 17.73 -1.10
CA VAL A 471 -10.35 17.38 -1.23
C VAL A 471 -10.65 16.80 -2.61
N ASP A 472 -10.11 17.39 -3.67
CA ASP A 472 -10.29 16.93 -5.06
C ASP A 472 -9.74 15.50 -5.25
N GLN A 473 -8.73 15.07 -4.49
CA GLN A 473 -8.21 13.70 -4.58
C GLN A 473 -9.21 12.65 -4.04
N PHE A 474 -10.05 13.01 -3.07
CA PHE A 474 -11.14 12.13 -2.65
C PHE A 474 -12.19 11.97 -3.75
N GLU A 475 -12.38 12.98 -4.61
CA GLU A 475 -13.21 12.86 -5.81
C GLU A 475 -12.64 11.85 -6.81
N VAL A 476 -11.36 11.93 -7.12
CA VAL A 476 -10.67 10.97 -8.00
C VAL A 476 -10.85 9.54 -7.47
N MET A 477 -10.62 9.31 -6.18
CA MET A 477 -10.81 7.99 -5.57
C MET A 477 -12.27 7.52 -5.63
N MET A 478 -13.23 8.44 -5.47
CA MET A 478 -14.65 8.14 -5.59
C MET A 478 -15.01 7.75 -7.02
N ILE A 479 -14.52 8.49 -8.02
CA ILE A 479 -14.75 8.19 -9.45
C ILE A 479 -14.18 6.84 -9.83
N VAL A 480 -12.95 6.51 -9.43
CA VAL A 480 -12.35 5.19 -9.67
C VAL A 480 -13.23 4.08 -9.09
N MET A 481 -13.69 4.24 -7.86
CA MET A 481 -14.55 3.24 -7.21
C MET A 481 -15.92 3.12 -7.90
N LEU A 482 -16.53 4.25 -8.31
CA LEU A 482 -17.79 4.26 -9.07
C LEU A 482 -17.64 3.60 -10.44
N THR A 483 -16.55 3.87 -11.16
CA THR A 483 -16.27 3.29 -12.48
C THR A 483 -16.16 1.77 -12.44
N VAL A 484 -15.59 1.24 -11.37
CA VAL A 484 -15.38 -0.20 -11.18
C VAL A 484 -16.61 -0.89 -10.58
N SER A 485 -17.48 -0.16 -9.88
CA SER A 485 -18.63 -0.74 -9.17
C SER A 485 -19.60 -1.53 -10.03
N PRO A 486 -19.91 -1.17 -11.32
CA PRO A 486 -20.79 -1.98 -12.15
C PRO A 486 -20.27 -3.39 -12.45
N LEU A 487 -18.95 -3.62 -12.31
CA LEU A 487 -18.36 -4.94 -12.52
C LEU A 487 -18.90 -6.00 -11.55
N VAL A 488 -19.42 -5.58 -10.39
CA VAL A 488 -20.05 -6.47 -9.40
C VAL A 488 -21.24 -7.22 -10.02
N LEU A 489 -22.00 -6.58 -10.90
CA LEU A 489 -23.17 -7.19 -11.57
C LEU A 489 -22.76 -8.34 -12.48
N PHE A 490 -21.55 -8.33 -12.98
CA PHE A 490 -21.02 -9.32 -13.90
C PHE A 490 -20.35 -10.52 -13.22
N LEU A 491 -20.18 -10.53 -11.91
CA LEU A 491 -19.70 -11.70 -11.17
C LEU A 491 -20.70 -12.86 -11.32
N ARG A 492 -20.24 -14.09 -11.37
CA ARG A 492 -21.07 -15.30 -11.42
C ARG A 492 -21.23 -15.91 -10.03
N LYS A 493 -22.38 -16.47 -9.73
CA LYS A 493 -22.58 -17.25 -8.50
C LYS A 493 -21.67 -18.48 -8.53
N PRO A 494 -21.04 -18.84 -7.39
CA PRO A 494 -20.33 -20.11 -7.31
C PRO A 494 -21.27 -21.26 -7.68
N HIS A 495 -20.81 -22.18 -8.50
CA HIS A 495 -21.53 -23.45 -8.63
C HIS A 495 -21.56 -24.13 -7.27
N PRO A 496 -22.72 -24.64 -6.79
CA PRO A 496 -22.71 -25.50 -5.62
C PRO A 496 -21.75 -26.64 -5.91
N ALA A 497 -20.80 -26.87 -5.00
CA ALA A 497 -19.88 -27.99 -5.09
C ALA A 497 -20.71 -29.27 -5.17
N GLN A 498 -20.58 -30.02 -6.27
CA GLN A 498 -21.05 -31.38 -6.41
C GLN A 498 -20.27 -32.30 -5.50
#